data_bfc22cc4f0d48e3e33fa479072ffbed3
#
_entry.id   bfc22cc4f0d48e3e33fa479072ffbed3
#
_cell.length_a   1.000
_cell.length_b   1.000
_cell.length_c   1.000
_cell.angle_alpha   90.00
_cell.angle_beta   90.00
_cell.angle_gamma   90.00
#
_symmetry.space_group_name_H-M   'P 1'
#
loop_
_entity.id
_entity.type
_entity.pdbx_description
1 polymer ?
#
loop_
_entity_poly.entity_id
_entity_poly.type
_entity_poly.pdbx_seq_one_letter_code
_entity_poly.pdbx_strand_id
1 'polypeptide(L)'
;MHPIRKHLVVLVVLVAAACGGGGGDSPTNPGNPGNPGGPSTGPQQTSSVGVGNNLFSPANIQVAVGTTVTWTWDASAVTHNVTFTDGVGSGDKGANATFTRAFSAAGTFQYQCTIHPGMAGSVLVK
;
A
#
# COMPACT_ATOMS: atom_id res chain seq x y z
N MET A 1 -35.31 -4.47 49.98
CA MET A 1 -35.50 -5.92 49.77
C MET A 1 -35.44 -6.21 48.27
N HIS A 2 -34.31 -6.69 47.78
CA HIS A 2 -34.11 -7.06 46.36
C HIS A 2 -33.84 -8.55 46.29
N PRO A 3 -34.54 -9.32 45.51
CA PRO A 3 -34.24 -10.76 45.36
C PRO A 3 -33.11 -10.95 44.35
N ILE A 4 -32.11 -11.69 44.79
CA ILE A 4 -30.96 -12.15 43.99
C ILE A 4 -31.46 -13.26 43.06
N ARG A 5 -31.42 -13.03 41.76
CA ARG A 5 -31.64 -14.08 40.74
C ARG A 5 -30.32 -14.81 40.48
N LYS A 6 -30.28 -16.06 40.93
CA LYS A 6 -29.23 -17.00 40.61
C LYS A 6 -29.41 -17.48 39.18
N HIS A 7 -28.48 -17.17 38.28
CA HIS A 7 -28.44 -17.78 36.97
C HIS A 7 -27.65 -19.09 37.03
N LEU A 8 -28.36 -20.14 36.69
CA LEU A 8 -27.87 -21.52 36.53
C LEU A 8 -26.99 -21.58 35.27
N VAL A 9 -25.72 -21.88 35.45
CA VAL A 9 -24.79 -22.17 34.33
C VAL A 9 -24.95 -23.64 33.97
N VAL A 10 -25.51 -23.90 32.80
CA VAL A 10 -25.55 -25.23 32.20
C VAL A 10 -24.28 -25.43 31.40
N LEU A 11 -23.41 -26.29 31.93
CA LEU A 11 -22.20 -26.75 31.22
C LEU A 11 -22.59 -27.87 30.26
N VAL A 12 -22.64 -27.60 28.96
CA VAL A 12 -22.78 -28.65 27.95
C VAL A 12 -21.40 -29.11 27.53
N VAL A 13 -21.01 -30.29 27.96
CA VAL A 13 -19.82 -31.00 27.47
C VAL A 13 -20.19 -31.75 26.21
N LEU A 14 -19.71 -31.29 25.06
CA LEU A 14 -19.80 -32.04 23.80
C LEU A 14 -18.49 -32.79 23.58
N VAL A 15 -18.54 -34.09 23.75
CA VAL A 15 -17.49 -35.01 23.31
C VAL A 15 -17.69 -35.24 21.82
N ALA A 16 -16.74 -34.80 21.02
CA ALA A 16 -16.66 -35.18 19.62
C ALA A 16 -15.59 -36.21 19.41
N ALA A 17 -16.02 -37.36 18.92
CA ALA A 17 -15.20 -38.52 18.57
C ALA A 17 -14.32 -38.19 17.34
N ALA A 18 -13.09 -38.70 17.40
CA ALA A 18 -12.16 -38.75 16.30
C ALA A 18 -12.57 -39.83 15.29
N CYS A 19 -12.46 -39.50 14.02
CA CYS A 19 -12.24 -40.43 12.91
C CYS A 19 -11.52 -39.66 11.83
N GLY A 20 -10.36 -39.90 11.53
CA GLY A 20 -9.62 -40.92 10.83
C GLY A 20 -9.54 -40.62 9.35
N GLY A 21 -8.31 -40.39 8.86
CA GLY A 21 -7.92 -40.84 7.54
C GLY A 21 -8.07 -39.83 6.40
N GLY A 22 -6.97 -39.53 5.77
CA GLY A 22 -6.91 -38.96 4.44
C GLY A 22 -5.71 -38.03 4.24
N GLY A 23 -4.56 -38.62 3.91
CA GLY A 23 -3.42 -37.91 3.39
C GLY A 23 -3.83 -37.15 2.11
N GLY A 24 -3.65 -35.86 2.15
CA GLY A 24 -3.65 -35.00 0.99
C GLY A 24 -2.36 -34.24 1.06
N ASP A 25 -1.34 -34.73 0.35
CA ASP A 25 -0.11 -34.01 0.12
C ASP A 25 -0.47 -32.70 -0.59
N SER A 26 -0.48 -31.60 0.16
CA SER A 26 -0.38 -30.28 -0.48
C SER A 26 0.95 -30.24 -1.20
N PRO A 27 0.96 -30.00 -2.51
CA PRO A 27 2.22 -29.76 -3.19
C PRO A 27 2.84 -28.51 -2.58
N THR A 28 3.92 -28.71 -1.83
CA THR A 28 4.84 -27.65 -1.49
C THR A 28 5.29 -27.02 -2.82
N ASN A 29 4.77 -25.83 -3.10
CA ASN A 29 5.25 -25.04 -4.22
C ASN A 29 6.75 -24.76 -3.95
N PRO A 30 7.67 -25.38 -4.70
CA PRO A 30 9.08 -25.04 -4.60
C PRO A 30 9.21 -23.58 -4.98
N GLY A 31 9.82 -22.80 -4.07
CA GLY A 31 10.00 -21.37 -4.21
C GLY A 31 10.47 -21.03 -5.63
N ASN A 32 9.68 -20.20 -6.29
CA ASN A 32 10.05 -19.61 -7.57
C ASN A 32 11.28 -18.73 -7.32
N PRO A 33 12.47 -19.11 -7.82
CA PRO A 33 13.61 -18.20 -7.78
C PRO A 33 13.27 -16.99 -8.63
N GLY A 34 13.39 -15.81 -8.04
CA GLY A 34 12.97 -14.53 -8.52
C GLY A 34 13.05 -14.35 -10.05
N ASN A 35 11.90 -14.09 -10.63
CA ASN A 35 11.82 -13.54 -11.97
C ASN A 35 12.28 -12.07 -11.91
N PRO A 36 13.42 -11.69 -12.48
CA PRO A 36 13.79 -10.28 -12.55
C PRO A 36 12.89 -9.59 -13.56
N GLY A 37 11.93 -8.80 -13.05
CA GLY A 37 11.44 -7.64 -13.75
C GLY A 37 10.69 -7.84 -15.07
N GLY A 38 9.50 -8.47 -15.02
CA GLY A 38 8.44 -8.07 -15.94
C GLY A 38 7.82 -6.76 -15.44
N PRO A 39 7.37 -5.85 -16.34
CA PRO A 39 6.68 -4.64 -15.89
C PRO A 39 5.43 -5.05 -15.11
N SER A 40 5.44 -4.78 -13.81
CA SER A 40 4.25 -4.95 -12.97
C SER A 40 3.17 -4.01 -13.49
N THR A 41 2.14 -4.54 -14.11
CA THR A 41 1.03 -3.75 -14.69
C THR A 41 0.07 -3.20 -13.64
N GLY A 42 0.27 -3.51 -12.36
CA GLY A 42 -0.53 -3.04 -11.24
C GLY A 42 0.23 -2.05 -10.35
N PRO A 43 -0.51 -1.34 -9.45
CA PRO A 43 0.14 -0.45 -8.48
C PRO A 43 1.03 -1.25 -7.52
N GLN A 44 2.24 -0.77 -7.29
CA GLN A 44 3.20 -1.41 -6.39
C GLN A 44 2.87 -1.10 -4.92
N GLN A 45 2.99 -2.10 -4.05
CA GLN A 45 2.81 -1.90 -2.61
C GLN A 45 4.09 -1.28 -2.01
N THR A 46 4.12 0.03 -1.93
CA THR A 46 5.22 0.81 -1.35
C THR A 46 4.71 2.16 -0.88
N SER A 47 5.38 2.75 0.09
CA SER A 47 5.16 4.13 0.54
C SER A 47 6.27 5.09 0.09
N SER A 48 7.09 4.67 -0.87
CA SER A 48 8.20 5.48 -1.39
C SER A 48 8.13 5.59 -2.90
N VAL A 49 8.34 6.79 -3.42
CA VAL A 49 8.37 7.10 -4.85
C VAL A 49 9.63 7.91 -5.15
N GLY A 50 10.45 7.44 -6.08
CA GLY A 50 11.55 8.20 -6.63
C GLY A 50 11.06 9.24 -7.65
N VAL A 51 11.65 10.41 -7.64
CA VAL A 51 11.42 11.48 -8.63
C VAL A 51 12.71 11.67 -9.42
N GLY A 52 12.72 11.09 -10.61
CA GLY A 52 13.83 11.19 -11.56
C GLY A 52 13.51 12.14 -12.71
N ASN A 53 14.39 12.17 -13.71
CA ASN A 53 14.18 13.02 -14.88
C ASN A 53 13.01 12.49 -15.72
N ASN A 54 11.93 13.28 -15.75
CA ASN A 54 10.67 13.03 -16.48
C ASN A 54 9.91 11.76 -16.06
N LEU A 55 10.14 11.22 -14.85
CA LEU A 55 9.42 10.04 -14.36
C LEU A 55 9.25 10.04 -12.84
N PHE A 56 8.18 9.38 -12.40
CA PHE A 56 8.02 8.89 -11.03
C PHE A 56 8.27 7.38 -11.00
N SER A 57 9.00 6.86 -10.00
CA SER A 57 9.34 5.45 -9.93
C SER A 57 9.18 4.87 -8.51
N PRO A 58 8.24 3.95 -8.29
CA PRO A 58 7.15 3.57 -9.19
C PRO A 58 6.12 4.70 -9.35
N ALA A 59 5.52 4.84 -10.54
CA ALA A 59 4.53 5.90 -10.78
C ALA A 59 3.18 5.63 -10.08
N ASN A 60 2.78 4.35 -10.03
CA ASN A 60 1.52 3.92 -9.43
C ASN A 60 1.80 3.03 -8.22
N ILE A 61 1.32 3.44 -7.05
CA ILE A 61 1.52 2.73 -5.80
C ILE A 61 0.20 2.43 -5.08
N GLN A 62 0.24 1.46 -4.17
CA GLN A 62 -0.87 1.13 -3.28
C GLN A 62 -0.40 1.14 -1.83
N VAL A 63 -1.19 1.77 -0.96
CA VAL A 63 -0.93 1.87 0.48
C VAL A 63 -2.20 1.65 1.30
N ALA A 64 -2.04 1.35 2.59
CA ALA A 64 -3.15 1.31 3.54
C ALA A 64 -3.58 2.74 3.96
N VAL A 65 -4.84 2.89 4.37
CA VAL A 65 -5.33 4.12 5.04
C VAL A 65 -4.44 4.45 6.24
N GLY A 66 -4.11 5.72 6.42
CA GLY A 66 -3.22 6.22 7.47
C GLY A 66 -1.73 6.24 7.10
N THR A 67 -1.37 5.70 5.93
CA THR A 67 0.03 5.69 5.48
C THR A 67 0.48 7.08 5.04
N THR A 68 1.72 7.43 5.40
CA THR A 68 2.44 8.57 4.83
C THR A 68 3.34 8.09 3.69
N VAL A 69 3.15 8.65 2.52
CA VAL A 69 3.99 8.40 1.34
C VAL A 69 5.06 9.48 1.23
N THR A 70 6.27 9.06 0.83
CA THR A 70 7.43 9.94 0.64
C THR A 70 7.85 9.93 -0.82
N TRP A 71 7.97 11.10 -1.43
CA TRP A 71 8.63 11.33 -2.72
C TRP A 71 10.05 11.84 -2.47
N THR A 72 11.03 11.24 -3.13
CA THR A 72 12.44 11.60 -3.00
C THR A 72 13.01 11.92 -4.37
N TRP A 73 13.57 13.11 -4.54
CA TRP A 73 14.25 13.53 -5.77
C TRP A 73 15.64 12.91 -5.85
N ASP A 74 15.92 12.26 -6.98
CA ASP A 74 17.24 11.69 -7.25
C ASP A 74 18.34 12.77 -7.22
N ALA A 75 19.58 12.36 -6.97
CA ALA A 75 20.71 13.29 -6.90
C ALA A 75 21.00 14.04 -8.22
N SER A 76 20.54 13.47 -9.34
CA SER A 76 20.65 14.06 -10.68
C SER A 76 19.33 14.65 -11.20
N ALA A 77 18.28 14.68 -10.37
CA ALA A 77 16.98 15.18 -10.80
C ALA A 77 17.04 16.70 -11.09
N VAL A 78 16.55 17.06 -12.25
CA VAL A 78 16.25 18.48 -12.55
C VAL A 78 15.00 18.90 -11.76
N THR A 79 14.59 20.16 -11.88
CA THR A 79 13.40 20.65 -11.18
C THR A 79 12.14 19.91 -11.59
N HIS A 80 11.44 19.33 -10.61
CA HIS A 80 10.14 18.69 -10.74
C HIS A 80 9.22 19.06 -9.58
N ASN A 81 7.92 18.83 -9.75
CA ASN A 81 6.98 18.90 -8.63
C ASN A 81 6.07 17.67 -8.59
N VAL A 82 5.46 17.46 -7.43
CA VAL A 82 4.34 16.53 -7.22
C VAL A 82 3.12 17.38 -6.94
N THR A 83 2.16 17.39 -7.85
CA THR A 83 0.92 18.17 -7.70
C THR A 83 -0.28 17.22 -7.86
N PHE A 84 -1.06 17.10 -6.80
CA PHE A 84 -2.27 16.27 -6.79
C PHE A 84 -3.46 17.03 -7.37
N THR A 85 -4.45 16.29 -7.87
CA THR A 85 -5.68 16.86 -8.44
C THR A 85 -6.53 17.63 -7.43
N ASP A 86 -6.35 17.40 -6.13
CA ASP A 86 -6.99 18.13 -5.04
C ASP A 86 -6.25 19.40 -4.60
N GLY A 87 -5.20 19.76 -5.32
CA GLY A 87 -4.42 20.98 -5.09
C GLY A 87 -3.27 20.84 -4.08
N VAL A 88 -3.16 19.71 -3.39
CA VAL A 88 -2.00 19.44 -2.52
C VAL A 88 -0.77 19.23 -3.39
N GLY A 89 0.36 19.84 -3.04
CA GLY A 89 1.57 19.69 -3.83
C GLY A 89 2.86 20.00 -3.09
N SER A 90 3.97 19.58 -3.69
CA SER A 90 5.32 19.78 -3.14
C SER A 90 5.89 21.18 -3.40
N GLY A 91 5.30 21.91 -4.35
CA GLY A 91 6.03 22.99 -5.04
C GLY A 91 7.20 22.45 -5.87
N ASP A 92 7.89 23.33 -6.57
CA ASP A 92 9.05 22.97 -7.37
C ASP A 92 10.24 22.60 -6.48
N LYS A 93 10.84 21.44 -6.76
CA LYS A 93 11.97 20.88 -6.01
C LYS A 93 13.01 20.30 -6.96
N GLY A 94 14.27 20.34 -6.53
CA GLY A 94 15.42 19.78 -7.25
C GLY A 94 16.07 18.62 -6.50
N ALA A 95 17.24 18.24 -6.94
CA ALA A 95 18.03 17.10 -6.45
C ALA A 95 18.07 16.98 -4.91
N ASN A 96 17.97 15.74 -4.43
CA ASN A 96 18.01 15.36 -3.01
C ASN A 96 16.88 15.95 -2.13
N ALA A 97 15.86 16.56 -2.73
CA ALA A 97 14.69 17.03 -2.00
C ALA A 97 13.73 15.89 -1.64
N THR A 98 12.85 16.15 -0.68
CA THR A 98 11.78 15.24 -0.29
C THR A 98 10.44 15.98 -0.17
N PHE A 99 9.36 15.23 -0.33
CA PHE A 99 7.99 15.66 -0.05
C PHE A 99 7.23 14.48 0.56
N THR A 100 6.38 14.74 1.54
CA THR A 100 5.57 13.72 2.18
C THR A 100 4.10 14.10 2.18
N ARG A 101 3.22 13.08 2.07
CA ARG A 101 1.78 13.25 2.21
C ARG A 101 1.17 12.07 2.95
N ALA A 102 0.38 12.33 3.98
CA ALA A 102 -0.43 11.33 4.68
C ALA A 102 -1.79 11.15 3.99
N PHE A 103 -2.28 9.90 3.94
CA PHE A 103 -3.55 9.54 3.32
C PHE A 103 -4.50 8.94 4.38
N SER A 104 -5.44 9.74 4.86
CA SER A 104 -6.37 9.36 5.93
C SER A 104 -7.68 8.73 5.44
N ALA A 105 -7.91 8.69 4.13
CA ALA A 105 -9.11 8.14 3.52
C ALA A 105 -8.78 7.22 2.36
N ALA A 106 -9.58 6.18 2.16
CA ALA A 106 -9.49 5.31 0.99
C ALA A 106 -9.87 6.06 -0.30
N GLY A 107 -9.26 5.68 -1.41
CA GLY A 107 -9.50 6.30 -2.71
C GLY A 107 -8.30 6.23 -3.63
N THR A 108 -8.44 6.77 -4.84
CA THR A 108 -7.35 6.94 -5.80
C THR A 108 -6.99 8.40 -5.92
N PHE A 109 -5.76 8.74 -5.59
CA PHE A 109 -5.21 10.10 -5.61
C PHE A 109 -4.23 10.21 -6.77
N GLN A 110 -4.62 10.94 -7.80
CA GLN A 110 -3.77 11.18 -8.96
C GLN A 110 -2.87 12.38 -8.75
N TYR A 111 -1.64 12.31 -9.26
CA TYR A 111 -0.66 13.39 -9.20
C TYR A 111 0.15 13.47 -10.48
N GLN A 112 0.73 14.64 -10.73
CA GLN A 112 1.58 14.89 -11.89
C GLN A 112 2.65 15.92 -11.57
N CYS A 113 3.66 15.99 -12.44
CA CYS A 113 4.56 17.14 -12.53
C CYS A 113 3.96 18.16 -13.50
N THR A 114 3.72 19.39 -13.05
CA THR A 114 3.06 20.42 -13.88
C THR A 114 3.99 21.07 -14.90
N ILE A 115 5.30 20.90 -14.73
CA ILE A 115 6.33 21.46 -15.63
C ILE A 115 6.82 20.48 -16.68
N HIS A 116 6.46 19.17 -16.57
CA HIS A 116 6.86 18.15 -17.54
C HIS A 116 5.62 17.35 -17.99
N PRO A 117 5.07 17.64 -19.19
CA PRO A 117 3.92 16.91 -19.72
C PRO A 117 4.13 15.40 -19.78
N GLY A 118 3.14 14.64 -19.34
CA GLY A 118 3.18 13.17 -19.35
C GLY A 118 3.84 12.53 -18.12
N MET A 119 4.47 13.30 -17.23
CA MET A 119 5.00 12.80 -15.96
C MET A 119 3.88 12.74 -14.92
N ALA A 120 3.25 11.57 -14.76
CA ALA A 120 2.08 11.37 -13.90
C ALA A 120 2.15 10.06 -13.12
N GLY A 121 1.38 9.98 -12.04
CA GLY A 121 1.27 8.81 -11.18
C GLY A 121 -0.01 8.80 -10.35
N SER A 122 -0.18 7.74 -9.55
CA SER A 122 -1.32 7.58 -8.65
C SER A 122 -0.98 6.87 -7.35
N VAL A 123 -1.69 7.22 -6.29
CA VAL A 123 -1.71 6.50 -5.01
C VAL A 123 -3.09 5.90 -4.82
N LEU A 124 -3.18 4.56 -4.82
CA LEU A 124 -4.37 3.81 -4.44
C LEU A 124 -4.33 3.54 -2.93
N VAL A 125 -5.28 4.07 -2.19
CA VAL A 125 -5.40 3.90 -0.73
C VAL A 125 -6.55 2.94 -0.42
N LYS A 126 -6.28 1.88 0.33
CA LYS A 126 -7.27 0.85 0.72
C LYS A 126 -7.29 0.60 2.22
#